data_be8016c848b5f50ad61008bf07fecdc5
#
_entry.id   be8016c848b5f50ad61008bf07fecdc5
#
_cell.length_a   1.000
_cell.length_b   1.000
_cell.length_c   1.000
_cell.angle_alpha   90.00
_cell.angle_beta   90.00
_cell.angle_gamma   90.00
#
_symmetry.space_group_name_H-M   'P 1'
#
loop_
_entity.id
_entity.type
_entity.pdbx_description
1 polymer ?
#
loop_
_entity_poly.entity_id
_entity_poly.type
_entity_poly.pdbx_seq_one_letter_code
_entity_poly.pdbx_strand_id
1 'polypeptide(L)'
;MKYLSFDVGIKNLAYCSLNSDKKILDWGIINLNKDPKCQCGLQKPCSKTATYQVTDSDNGEVKYCCTTHVKKYKKKKKLNSNYDLFRIAQILMEELNSKTDFLNHEVICIENQPALKNPTMKSIQMLLYSYFIIEGVCKDPICENVQMINARNKLKVYKGPEVECKFKEKYKRNKYLSVEY
;
A
#
# COMPACT_ATOMS: atom_id res chain seq x y z
N MET A 1 16.97 18.96 6.05
CA MET A 1 16.70 17.86 5.07
C MET A 1 15.63 16.97 5.64
N LYS A 2 14.60 16.66 4.84
CA LYS A 2 13.50 15.76 5.19
C LYS A 2 13.55 14.54 4.29
N TYR A 3 13.26 13.40 4.87
CA TYR A 3 13.26 12.10 4.19
C TYR A 3 11.85 11.51 4.25
N LEU A 4 11.34 11.01 3.13
CA LEU A 4 10.09 10.25 3.08
C LEU A 4 10.39 8.84 2.62
N SER A 5 10.05 7.85 3.43
CA SER A 5 10.30 6.43 3.11
C SER A 5 8.99 5.67 2.92
N PHE A 6 9.00 4.72 1.98
CA PHE A 6 7.87 3.85 1.68
C PHE A 6 8.25 2.37 1.75
N ASP A 7 7.44 1.60 2.47
CA ASP A 7 7.42 0.14 2.44
C ASP A 7 6.24 -0.32 1.59
N VAL A 8 6.55 -0.94 0.44
CA VAL A 8 5.55 -1.20 -0.60
C VAL A 8 4.82 -2.50 -0.35
N GLY A 9 3.52 -2.41 -0.17
CA GLY A 9 2.61 -3.56 -0.11
C GLY A 9 1.43 -3.40 -1.08
N ILE A 10 0.85 -4.52 -1.52
CA ILE A 10 -0.31 -4.49 -2.45
C ILE A 10 -1.54 -3.87 -1.80
N LYS A 11 -1.74 -4.13 -0.53
CA LYS A 11 -2.91 -3.69 0.24
C LYS A 11 -2.62 -2.45 1.05
N ASN A 12 -1.47 -2.44 1.68
CA ASN A 12 -1.06 -1.40 2.60
C ASN A 12 0.29 -0.86 2.14
N LEU A 13 0.33 0.40 1.77
CA LEU A 13 1.53 1.16 1.52
C LEU A 13 1.86 1.93 2.81
N ALA A 14 2.89 1.50 3.53
CA ALA A 14 3.33 2.21 4.72
C ALA A 14 4.29 3.33 4.34
N TYR A 15 4.24 4.44 5.07
CA TYR A 15 5.18 5.55 4.91
C TYR A 15 5.67 6.08 6.25
N CYS A 16 6.85 6.70 6.20
CA CYS A 16 7.43 7.41 7.34
C CYS A 16 8.20 8.63 6.86
N SER A 17 7.90 9.78 7.42
CA SER A 17 8.59 11.05 7.22
C SER A 17 9.53 11.31 8.39
N LEU A 18 10.78 11.66 8.09
CA LEU A 18 11.84 11.94 9.07
C LEU A 18 12.55 13.25 8.73
N ASN A 19 13.05 13.95 9.74
CA ASN A 19 14.01 15.04 9.54
C ASN A 19 15.47 14.53 9.66
N SER A 20 16.45 15.44 9.41
CA SER A 20 17.89 15.15 9.55
C SER A 20 18.29 14.68 10.95
N ASP A 21 17.57 15.05 11.98
CA ASP A 21 17.80 14.65 13.38
C ASP A 21 17.20 13.30 13.71
N LYS A 22 16.70 12.57 12.69
CA LYS A 22 16.02 11.26 12.81
C LYS A 22 14.72 11.32 13.61
N LYS A 23 14.14 12.50 13.77
CA LYS A 23 12.83 12.65 14.40
C LYS A 23 11.74 12.32 13.40
N ILE A 24 10.82 11.45 13.80
CA ILE A 24 9.61 11.14 13.01
C ILE A 24 8.72 12.37 12.99
N LEU A 25 8.39 12.85 11.79
CA LEU A 25 7.48 13.98 11.57
C LEU A 25 6.06 13.49 11.33
N ASP A 26 5.92 12.41 10.56
CA ASP A 26 4.65 11.76 10.25
C ASP A 26 4.89 10.31 9.85
N TRP A 27 3.92 9.45 10.06
CA TRP A 27 3.92 8.07 9.60
C TRP A 27 2.51 7.52 9.48
N GLY A 28 2.32 6.54 8.62
CA GLY A 28 1.01 5.94 8.46
C GLY A 28 0.96 4.85 7.41
N ILE A 29 -0.27 4.46 7.12
CA ILE A 29 -0.59 3.43 6.13
C ILE A 29 -1.64 3.96 5.16
N ILE A 30 -1.33 3.89 3.87
CA ILE A 30 -2.26 4.15 2.78
C ILE A 30 -2.86 2.81 2.36
N ASN A 31 -4.18 2.68 2.44
CA ASN A 31 -4.87 1.47 1.99
C ASN A 31 -5.13 1.53 0.49
N LEU A 32 -4.38 0.77 -0.28
CA LEU A 32 -4.50 0.68 -1.74
C LEU A 32 -5.62 -0.27 -2.21
N ASN A 33 -6.23 -1.01 -1.30
CA ASN A 33 -7.33 -1.91 -1.61
C ASN A 33 -8.58 -1.51 -0.82
N LYS A 34 -9.29 -0.52 -1.33
CA LYS A 34 -10.60 -0.11 -0.81
C LYS A 34 -11.66 -1.08 -1.35
N ASP A 35 -11.70 -2.29 -0.78
CA ASP A 35 -12.76 -3.24 -1.10
C ASP A 35 -14.14 -2.57 -0.88
N PRO A 36 -15.08 -2.72 -1.82
CA PRO A 36 -16.40 -2.14 -1.67
C PRO A 36 -17.11 -2.69 -0.43
N LYS A 37 -17.82 -1.83 0.27
CA LYS A 37 -18.70 -2.26 1.37
C LYS A 37 -19.96 -2.88 0.83
N CYS A 38 -20.55 -3.79 1.60
CA CYS A 38 -21.83 -4.39 1.26
C CYS A 38 -22.95 -3.34 1.23
N GLN A 39 -23.62 -3.22 0.09
CA GLN A 39 -24.72 -2.26 -0.16
C GLN A 39 -26.12 -2.86 0.08
N CYS A 40 -26.18 -4.13 0.49
CA CYS A 40 -27.42 -4.91 0.53
C CYS A 40 -28.07 -5.00 1.91
N GLY A 41 -27.88 -4.04 2.78
CA GLY A 41 -28.58 -3.97 4.07
C GLY A 41 -29.98 -3.37 3.91
N LEU A 42 -31.06 -4.10 4.29
CA LEU A 42 -32.44 -3.65 4.11
C LEU A 42 -32.87 -2.61 5.14
N GLN A 43 -32.45 -2.71 6.39
CA GLN A 43 -32.85 -1.82 7.48
C GLN A 43 -31.66 -1.10 8.16
N LYS A 44 -30.45 -1.68 8.07
CA LYS A 44 -29.22 -1.09 8.59
C LYS A 44 -28.11 -1.27 7.58
N PRO A 45 -27.21 -0.28 7.40
CA PRO A 45 -26.05 -0.42 6.54
C PRO A 45 -25.20 -1.62 6.98
N CYS A 46 -24.81 -2.47 6.02
CA CYS A 46 -23.95 -3.58 6.30
C CYS A 46 -22.47 -3.14 6.24
N SER A 47 -21.76 -3.25 7.35
CA SER A 47 -20.33 -2.88 7.44
C SER A 47 -19.37 -3.91 6.83
N LYS A 48 -19.85 -5.10 6.44
CA LYS A 48 -19.02 -6.19 5.90
C LYS A 48 -18.48 -5.83 4.53
N THR A 49 -17.27 -6.29 4.25
CA THR A 49 -16.67 -6.20 2.91
C THR A 49 -17.49 -7.02 1.91
N ALA A 50 -17.73 -6.46 0.74
CA ALA A 50 -18.41 -7.18 -0.33
C ALA A 50 -17.44 -8.16 -1.02
N THR A 51 -17.96 -9.35 -1.31
CA THR A 51 -17.23 -10.42 -2.01
C THR A 51 -17.91 -10.85 -3.31
N TYR A 52 -19.07 -10.25 -3.59
CA TYR A 52 -19.85 -10.51 -4.80
C TYR A 52 -20.41 -9.21 -5.37
N GLN A 53 -20.46 -9.17 -6.69
CA GLN A 53 -21.25 -8.25 -7.47
C GLN A 53 -22.55 -8.95 -7.86
N VAL A 54 -23.67 -8.31 -7.68
CA VAL A 54 -25.00 -8.83 -8.03
C VAL A 54 -25.71 -7.83 -8.92
N THR A 55 -26.59 -8.34 -9.78
CA THR A 55 -27.49 -7.49 -10.55
C THR A 55 -28.89 -7.72 -9.97
N ASP A 56 -29.50 -6.62 -9.56
CA ASP A 56 -30.89 -6.64 -9.08
C ASP A 56 -31.81 -6.98 -10.25
N SER A 57 -32.69 -7.98 -10.05
CA SER A 57 -33.59 -8.44 -11.12
C SER A 57 -34.68 -7.44 -11.45
N ASP A 58 -35.03 -6.55 -10.51
CA ASP A 58 -36.18 -5.67 -10.64
C ASP A 58 -35.84 -4.38 -11.38
N ASN A 59 -34.66 -3.85 -11.15
CA ASN A 59 -34.24 -2.57 -11.74
C ASN A 59 -32.94 -2.65 -12.56
N GLY A 60 -32.29 -3.82 -12.65
CA GLY A 60 -31.02 -4.00 -13.35
C GLY A 60 -29.80 -3.37 -12.65
N GLU A 61 -29.98 -2.82 -11.46
CA GLU A 61 -28.91 -2.13 -10.72
C GLU A 61 -27.84 -3.09 -10.25
N VAL A 62 -26.58 -2.67 -10.39
CA VAL A 62 -25.43 -3.43 -9.93
C VAL A 62 -25.10 -3.06 -8.49
N LYS A 63 -25.12 -4.03 -7.58
CA LYS A 63 -24.82 -3.86 -6.16
C LYS A 63 -23.67 -4.75 -5.72
N TYR A 64 -22.96 -4.31 -4.69
CA TYR A 64 -21.90 -5.09 -4.05
C TYR A 64 -22.41 -5.75 -2.77
N CYS A 65 -22.25 -7.08 -2.65
CA CYS A 65 -22.79 -7.85 -1.56
C CYS A 65 -21.75 -8.71 -0.84
N CYS A 66 -21.87 -8.82 0.48
CA CYS A 66 -21.11 -9.80 1.25
C CYS A 66 -21.68 -11.23 1.09
N THR A 67 -20.95 -12.23 1.58
CA THR A 67 -21.34 -13.65 1.55
C THR A 67 -22.72 -13.94 2.17
N THR A 68 -23.14 -13.14 3.14
CA THR A 68 -24.45 -13.28 3.80
C THR A 68 -25.57 -12.80 2.90
N HIS A 69 -25.43 -11.58 2.34
CA HIS A 69 -26.50 -10.94 1.58
C HIS A 69 -26.63 -11.41 0.14
N VAL A 70 -25.55 -11.94 -0.44
CA VAL A 70 -25.55 -12.46 -1.81
C VAL A 70 -26.54 -13.62 -2.03
N LYS A 71 -26.92 -14.33 -0.96
CA LYS A 71 -27.85 -15.48 -1.02
C LYS A 71 -29.24 -15.10 -1.56
N LYS A 72 -29.62 -13.82 -1.48
CA LYS A 72 -30.91 -13.29 -1.95
C LYS A 72 -30.96 -13.05 -3.46
N TYR A 73 -29.80 -13.06 -4.15
CA TYR A 73 -29.72 -12.72 -5.56
C TYR A 73 -29.45 -13.96 -6.43
N LYS A 74 -30.20 -14.10 -7.51
CA LYS A 74 -30.02 -15.20 -8.48
C LYS A 74 -28.79 -14.97 -9.36
N LYS A 75 -28.63 -13.73 -9.90
CA LYS A 75 -27.46 -13.35 -10.71
C LYS A 75 -26.37 -12.78 -9.82
N LYS A 76 -25.29 -13.52 -9.66
CA LYS A 76 -24.14 -13.14 -8.82
C LYS A 76 -22.83 -13.50 -9.48
N LYS A 77 -21.88 -12.59 -9.41
CA LYS A 77 -20.50 -12.79 -9.85
C LYS A 77 -19.59 -12.59 -8.63
N LYS A 78 -18.75 -13.57 -8.33
CA LYS A 78 -17.74 -13.43 -7.28
C LYS A 78 -16.74 -12.34 -7.70
N LEU A 79 -16.50 -11.38 -6.82
CA LEU A 79 -15.45 -10.40 -7.05
C LEU A 79 -14.12 -11.15 -7.03
N ASN A 80 -13.35 -11.00 -8.11
CA ASN A 80 -12.00 -11.53 -8.13
C ASN A 80 -11.20 -10.79 -7.06
N SER A 81 -10.57 -11.54 -6.18
CA SER A 81 -9.58 -11.02 -5.25
C SER A 81 -8.26 -10.63 -5.97
N ASN A 82 -8.20 -10.83 -7.27
CA ASN A 82 -7.08 -10.36 -8.08
C ASN A 82 -7.11 -8.84 -8.07
N TYR A 83 -6.09 -8.29 -7.45
CA TYR A 83 -5.87 -6.86 -7.37
C TYR A 83 -5.81 -6.29 -8.79
N ASP A 84 -6.84 -5.54 -9.18
CA ASP A 84 -6.82 -4.80 -10.44
C ASP A 84 -5.80 -3.68 -10.31
N LEU A 85 -4.71 -3.81 -11.05
CA LEU A 85 -3.60 -2.84 -11.02
C LEU A 85 -4.07 -1.44 -11.43
N PHE A 86 -5.02 -1.34 -12.36
CA PHE A 86 -5.57 -0.05 -12.77
C PHE A 86 -6.26 0.65 -11.59
N ARG A 87 -7.12 -0.08 -10.87
CA ARG A 87 -7.79 0.46 -9.68
C ARG A 87 -6.82 0.81 -8.55
N ILE A 88 -5.81 -0.03 -8.32
CA ILE A 88 -4.76 0.27 -7.34
C ILE A 88 -4.03 1.56 -7.73
N ALA A 89 -3.70 1.72 -9.01
CA ALA A 89 -3.04 2.92 -9.52
C ALA A 89 -3.88 4.17 -9.30
N GLN A 90 -5.19 4.11 -9.59
CA GLN A 90 -6.11 5.23 -9.36
C GLN A 90 -6.12 5.63 -7.87
N ILE A 91 -6.33 4.66 -6.97
CA ILE A 91 -6.34 4.91 -5.52
C ILE A 91 -4.99 5.48 -5.06
N LEU A 92 -3.87 4.92 -5.56
CA LEU A 92 -2.53 5.42 -5.22
C LEU A 92 -2.38 6.89 -5.61
N MET A 93 -2.76 7.27 -6.84
CA MET A 93 -2.66 8.65 -7.32
C MET A 93 -3.57 9.60 -6.53
N GLU A 94 -4.82 9.20 -6.24
CA GLU A 94 -5.74 9.97 -5.41
C GLU A 94 -5.17 10.23 -4.01
N GLU A 95 -4.63 9.20 -3.36
CA GLU A 95 -4.04 9.29 -2.02
C GLU A 95 -2.78 10.15 -2.00
N LEU A 96 -1.89 10.00 -2.99
CA LEU A 96 -0.67 10.80 -3.09
C LEU A 96 -1.01 12.28 -3.34
N ASN A 97 -1.96 12.57 -4.24
CA ASN A 97 -2.41 13.94 -4.52
C ASN A 97 -3.10 14.60 -3.31
N SER A 98 -3.72 13.81 -2.44
CA SER A 98 -4.31 14.33 -1.19
C SER A 98 -3.26 14.68 -0.13
N LYS A 99 -2.04 14.17 -0.27
CA LYS A 99 -0.93 14.34 0.68
C LYS A 99 0.17 15.22 0.07
N THR A 100 -0.17 16.47 -0.24
CA THR A 100 0.74 17.44 -0.87
C THR A 100 2.05 17.62 -0.11
N ASP A 101 2.05 17.46 1.21
CA ASP A 101 3.25 17.53 2.05
C ASP A 101 4.31 16.47 1.69
N PHE A 102 3.94 15.40 0.99
CA PHE A 102 4.90 14.39 0.53
C PHE A 102 5.89 14.95 -0.48
N LEU A 103 5.49 15.96 -1.27
CA LEU A 103 6.36 16.62 -2.23
C LEU A 103 7.36 17.60 -1.57
N ASN A 104 7.14 17.95 -0.28
CA ASN A 104 8.01 18.83 0.50
C ASN A 104 9.18 18.08 1.17
N HIS A 105 9.65 16.97 0.57
CA HIS A 105 10.77 16.18 1.06
C HIS A 105 11.88 16.15 0.03
N GLU A 106 13.10 16.41 0.46
CA GLU A 106 14.27 16.46 -0.42
C GLU A 106 14.69 15.05 -0.91
N VAL A 107 14.48 14.03 -0.08
CA VAL A 107 14.85 12.65 -0.42
C VAL A 107 13.68 11.69 -0.22
N ILE A 108 13.33 10.99 -1.30
CA ILE A 108 12.30 9.95 -1.29
C ILE A 108 12.97 8.57 -1.34
N CYS A 109 12.68 7.71 -0.38
CA CYS A 109 13.21 6.35 -0.28
C CYS A 109 12.10 5.32 -0.51
N ILE A 110 12.20 4.49 -1.52
CA ILE A 110 11.20 3.46 -1.85
C ILE A 110 11.83 2.08 -1.71
N GLU A 111 11.21 1.18 -0.94
CA GLU A 111 11.70 -0.19 -0.81
C GLU A 111 11.71 -0.89 -2.16
N ASN A 112 12.87 -1.44 -2.55
CA ASN A 112 13.02 -2.14 -3.82
C ASN A 112 12.40 -3.54 -3.75
N GLN A 113 11.39 -3.77 -4.60
CA GLN A 113 10.65 -5.03 -4.68
C GLN A 113 11.23 -5.96 -5.75
N PRO A 114 11.34 -7.28 -5.46
CA PRO A 114 11.82 -8.25 -6.43
C PRO A 114 10.77 -8.47 -7.55
N ALA A 115 11.16 -8.24 -8.80
CA ALA A 115 10.25 -8.31 -9.96
C ALA A 115 9.62 -9.71 -10.17
N LEU A 116 10.43 -10.77 -9.99
CA LEU A 116 9.98 -12.14 -10.27
C LEU A 116 9.07 -12.73 -9.19
N LYS A 117 9.19 -12.29 -7.93
CA LYS A 117 8.42 -12.86 -6.82
C LYS A 117 7.04 -12.24 -6.68
N ASN A 118 6.94 -10.96 -6.95
CA ASN A 118 5.68 -10.23 -6.82
C ASN A 118 5.60 -9.08 -7.85
N PRO A 119 5.20 -9.37 -9.09
CA PRO A 119 5.14 -8.37 -10.14
C PRO A 119 4.17 -7.23 -9.83
N THR A 120 3.07 -7.49 -9.13
CA THR A 120 2.12 -6.43 -8.73
C THR A 120 2.76 -5.42 -7.77
N MET A 121 3.50 -5.89 -6.76
CA MET A 121 4.23 -4.98 -5.86
C MET A 121 5.29 -4.19 -6.62
N LYS A 122 5.97 -4.81 -7.59
CA LYS A 122 6.93 -4.11 -8.45
C LYS A 122 6.26 -3.02 -9.28
N SER A 123 5.06 -3.28 -9.81
CA SER A 123 4.29 -2.28 -10.55
C SER A 123 3.89 -1.10 -9.65
N ILE A 124 3.41 -1.36 -8.44
CA ILE A 124 3.09 -0.31 -7.45
C ILE A 124 4.34 0.53 -7.12
N GLN A 125 5.47 -0.13 -6.89
CA GLN A 125 6.75 0.56 -6.66
C GLN A 125 7.12 1.48 -7.82
N MET A 126 6.95 1.03 -9.07
CA MET A 126 7.27 1.85 -10.24
C MET A 126 6.30 3.02 -10.42
N LEU A 127 5.01 2.82 -10.14
CA LEU A 127 4.02 3.90 -10.15
C LEU A 127 4.37 4.98 -9.10
N LEU A 128 4.75 4.55 -7.89
CA LEU A 128 5.17 5.44 -6.82
C LEU A 128 6.45 6.21 -7.21
N TYR A 129 7.44 5.51 -7.75
CA TYR A 129 8.68 6.12 -8.24
C TYR A 129 8.40 7.17 -9.33
N SER A 130 7.59 6.81 -10.34
CA SER A 130 7.22 7.72 -11.42
C SER A 130 6.47 8.95 -10.94
N TYR A 131 5.58 8.81 -9.96
CA TYR A 131 4.88 9.93 -9.36
C TYR A 131 5.86 10.96 -8.79
N PHE A 132 6.81 10.53 -7.96
CA PHE A 132 7.77 11.47 -7.36
C PHE A 132 8.78 12.03 -8.37
N ILE A 133 9.10 11.32 -9.44
CA ILE A 133 9.89 11.91 -10.54
C ILE A 133 9.09 13.01 -11.24
N ILE A 134 7.83 12.74 -11.61
CA ILE A 134 7.02 13.66 -12.41
C ILE A 134 6.56 14.86 -11.58
N GLU A 135 5.94 14.60 -10.42
CA GLU A 135 5.33 15.65 -9.59
C GLU A 135 6.35 16.32 -8.66
N GLY A 136 7.39 15.60 -8.25
CA GLY A 136 8.49 16.13 -7.43
C GLY A 136 9.62 16.67 -8.29
N VAL A 137 10.54 15.81 -8.69
CA VAL A 137 11.82 16.23 -9.33
C VAL A 137 11.64 17.11 -10.57
N CYS A 138 10.64 16.83 -11.42
CA CYS A 138 10.44 17.57 -12.68
C CYS A 138 9.67 18.88 -12.49
N LYS A 139 8.78 18.97 -11.51
CA LYS A 139 7.90 20.14 -11.32
C LYS A 139 8.31 21.03 -10.14
N ASP A 140 8.88 20.43 -9.11
CA ASP A 140 9.25 21.13 -7.88
C ASP A 140 10.72 20.82 -7.52
N PRO A 141 11.59 21.82 -7.41
CA PRO A 141 13.01 21.63 -7.10
C PRO A 141 13.28 21.15 -5.65
N ILE A 142 12.26 21.04 -4.80
CA ILE A 142 12.44 20.59 -3.42
C ILE A 142 12.85 19.11 -3.37
N CYS A 143 12.23 18.27 -4.20
CA CYS A 143 12.59 16.86 -4.28
C CYS A 143 13.85 16.67 -5.12
N GLU A 144 14.99 16.48 -4.46
CA GLU A 144 16.29 16.35 -5.12
C GLU A 144 16.58 14.93 -5.58
N ASN A 145 16.05 13.92 -4.87
CA ASN A 145 16.42 12.53 -5.12
C ASN A 145 15.32 11.51 -4.77
N VAL A 146 15.08 10.58 -5.68
CA VAL A 146 14.20 9.43 -5.48
C VAL A 146 15.01 8.15 -5.57
N GLN A 147 15.16 7.43 -4.46
CA GLN A 147 16.04 6.26 -4.34
C GLN A 147 15.25 4.97 -4.11
N MET A 148 15.69 3.89 -4.76
CA MET A 148 15.22 2.53 -4.45
C MET A 148 16.13 1.88 -3.43
N ILE A 149 15.62 1.63 -2.23
CA ILE A 149 16.40 1.08 -1.11
C ILE A 149 16.21 -0.43 -1.03
N ASN A 150 17.31 -1.16 -0.98
CA ASN A 150 17.25 -2.61 -0.82
C ASN A 150 16.80 -2.98 0.61
N ALA A 151 15.80 -3.85 0.74
CA ALA A 151 15.30 -4.34 2.03
C ALA A 151 16.40 -4.92 2.96
N ARG A 152 17.48 -5.47 2.38
CA ARG A 152 18.63 -5.99 3.16
C ARG A 152 19.35 -4.89 3.95
N ASN A 153 19.22 -3.63 3.54
CA ASN A 153 19.87 -2.52 4.24
C ASN A 153 19.25 -2.26 5.61
N LYS A 154 17.99 -2.66 5.84
CA LYS A 154 17.31 -2.55 7.16
C LYS A 154 18.16 -3.22 8.27
N LEU A 155 18.78 -4.36 7.99
CA LEU A 155 19.58 -5.10 8.97
C LEU A 155 21.01 -4.56 9.15
N LYS A 156 21.51 -3.75 8.21
CA LYS A 156 22.88 -3.20 8.26
C LYS A 156 23.00 -1.97 9.17
N VAL A 157 21.88 -1.37 9.51
CA VAL A 157 21.85 -0.12 10.28
C VAL A 157 22.05 -0.37 11.78
N TYR A 158 21.71 -1.57 12.22
CA TYR A 158 21.88 -1.96 13.61
C TYR A 158 23.34 -2.19 13.95
N LYS A 159 23.80 -1.53 14.99
CA LYS A 159 25.17 -1.61 15.52
C LYS A 159 25.20 -2.03 16.99
N GLY A 160 24.08 -2.50 17.51
CA GLY A 160 23.94 -2.97 18.88
C GLY A 160 24.44 -4.41 19.08
N PRO A 161 24.29 -4.98 20.28
CA PRO A 161 24.64 -6.36 20.59
C PRO A 161 23.84 -7.33 19.72
N GLU A 162 24.43 -8.50 19.45
CA GLU A 162 23.75 -9.52 18.63
C GLU A 162 22.45 -9.98 19.31
N VAL A 163 21.34 -9.92 18.56
CA VAL A 163 20.03 -10.36 19.04
C VAL A 163 19.87 -11.84 18.74
N GLU A 164 19.64 -12.65 19.77
CA GLU A 164 19.35 -14.07 19.60
C GLU A 164 18.06 -14.27 18.81
N CYS A 165 18.14 -15.06 17.75
CA CYS A 165 17.01 -15.37 16.88
C CYS A 165 16.74 -16.86 16.83
N LYS A 166 15.54 -17.27 17.26
CA LYS A 166 15.08 -18.68 17.26
C LYS A 166 14.75 -19.23 15.86
N PHE A 167 14.67 -18.37 14.84
CA PHE A 167 14.27 -18.77 13.49
C PHE A 167 15.49 -19.20 12.65
N LYS A 168 15.51 -20.48 12.24
CA LYS A 168 16.54 -21.00 11.32
C LYS A 168 16.30 -20.55 9.86
N GLU A 169 15.05 -20.36 9.47
CA GLU A 169 14.67 -19.91 8.12
C GLU A 169 15.06 -18.44 7.92
N LYS A 170 15.89 -18.18 6.90
CA LYS A 170 16.45 -16.84 6.62
C LYS A 170 15.40 -15.73 6.51
N TYR A 171 14.26 -16.00 5.89
CA TYR A 171 13.20 -15.00 5.75
C TYR A 171 12.58 -14.63 7.10
N LYS A 172 12.23 -15.62 7.91
CA LYS A 172 11.64 -15.40 9.25
C LYS A 172 12.64 -14.74 10.18
N ARG A 173 13.91 -15.17 10.13
CA ARG A 173 15.00 -14.56 10.88
C ARG A 173 15.14 -13.08 10.53
N ASN A 174 15.24 -12.73 9.25
CA ASN A 174 15.41 -11.35 8.83
C ASN A 174 14.20 -10.47 9.22
N LYS A 175 12.98 -11.02 9.11
CA LYS A 175 11.77 -10.31 9.54
C LYS A 175 11.76 -10.06 11.04
N TYR A 176 12.13 -11.04 11.84
CA TYR A 176 12.25 -10.90 13.29
C TYR A 176 13.28 -9.83 13.66
N LEU A 177 14.51 -9.95 13.15
CA LEU A 177 15.58 -9.00 13.42
C LEU A 177 15.26 -7.57 12.98
N SER A 178 14.48 -7.39 11.90
CA SER A 178 14.08 -6.05 11.43
C SER A 178 13.05 -5.36 12.35
N VAL A 179 12.49 -6.07 13.30
CA VAL A 179 11.58 -5.52 14.34
C VAL A 179 12.35 -5.23 15.62
N GLU A 180 13.35 -6.08 15.95
CA GLU A 180 14.18 -5.95 17.15
C GLU A 180 15.25 -4.85 17.00
N TYR A 181 15.67 -4.55 15.76
CA TYR A 181 16.65 -3.51 15.43
C TYR A 181 15.99 -2.16 15.25
#